data_230e732694e49272e0a9a23faecb3f9f
#
_entry.id   230e732694e49272e0a9a23faecb3f9f
#
_cell.length_a   1.000
_cell.length_b   1.000
_cell.length_c   1.000
_cell.angle_alpha   90.00
_cell.angle_beta   90.00
_cell.angle_gamma   90.00
#
_symmetry.space_group_name_H-M   'P 1'
#
loop_
_entity.id
_entity.type
_entity.pdbx_description
1 polymer ?
#
loop_
_entity_poly.entity_id
_entity_poly.type
_entity_poly.pdbx_seq_one_letter_code
_entity_poly.pdbx_strand_id
1 'polypeptide(L)'
;MGRGTYDIVRGFGDWPYPGKPCQVLTRNPQESAAEGVELRHVTPQEGLARLGEQGCRRIWLAGGGSLAGSCLAAGLLDEVIVSVIPQLLGAGIPLFAGGRERRLQLLEQHGYNSGIVQMRYQVIAEDDPQ
;
A
#
# COMPACT_ATOMS: atom_id res chain seq x y z
N MET A 1 -2.17 -0.47 -6.18
CA MET A 1 -2.50 -1.70 -5.40
C MET A 1 -2.16 -2.93 -6.20
N GLY A 2 -2.07 -4.09 -5.54
CA GLY A 2 -1.92 -5.38 -6.18
C GLY A 2 -3.25 -5.92 -6.71
N ARG A 3 -3.19 -6.95 -7.56
CA ARG A 3 -4.38 -7.55 -8.22
C ARG A 3 -5.38 -8.12 -7.22
N GLY A 4 -4.93 -8.88 -6.24
CA GLY A 4 -5.83 -9.50 -5.25
C GLY A 4 -6.63 -8.47 -4.46
N THR A 5 -6.01 -7.37 -4.05
CA THR A 5 -6.69 -6.26 -3.39
C THR A 5 -7.71 -5.61 -4.31
N TYR A 6 -7.36 -5.39 -5.57
CA TYR A 6 -8.26 -4.82 -6.58
C TYR A 6 -9.52 -5.67 -6.79
N ASP A 7 -9.34 -6.99 -6.90
CA ASP A 7 -10.46 -7.92 -7.09
C ASP A 7 -11.42 -7.89 -5.89
N ILE A 8 -10.90 -7.82 -4.67
CA ILE A 8 -11.70 -7.69 -3.44
C ILE A 8 -12.45 -6.36 -3.43
N VAL A 9 -11.78 -5.25 -3.71
CA VAL A 9 -12.39 -3.91 -3.68
C VAL A 9 -13.50 -3.80 -4.73
N ARG A 10 -13.30 -4.34 -5.92
CA ARG A 10 -14.35 -4.40 -6.96
C ARG A 10 -15.58 -5.18 -6.52
N GLY A 11 -15.41 -6.18 -5.67
CA GLY A 11 -16.50 -6.99 -5.14
C GLY A 11 -17.40 -6.26 -4.13
N PHE A 12 -17.00 -5.10 -3.63
CA PHE A 12 -17.80 -4.34 -2.65
C PHE A 12 -18.89 -3.46 -3.29
N GLY A 13 -18.98 -3.38 -4.61
CA GLY A 13 -19.93 -2.55 -5.33
C GLY A 13 -19.26 -1.47 -6.16
N ASP A 14 -19.75 -0.22 -6.04
CA ASP A 14 -19.19 0.91 -6.77
C ASP A 14 -17.72 1.14 -6.43
N TRP A 15 -16.95 1.60 -7.43
CA TRP A 15 -15.54 1.89 -7.24
C TRP A 15 -15.35 2.99 -6.18
N PRO A 16 -14.63 2.71 -5.06
CA PRO A 16 -14.60 3.63 -3.91
C PRO A 16 -13.66 4.82 -4.09
N TYR A 17 -12.88 4.87 -5.19
CA TYR A 17 -11.88 5.91 -5.44
C TYR A 17 -12.14 6.68 -6.74
N PRO A 18 -13.34 7.26 -6.94
CA PRO A 18 -13.66 7.97 -8.16
C PRO A 18 -12.78 9.22 -8.32
N GLY A 19 -12.39 9.52 -9.55
CA GLY A 19 -11.61 10.71 -9.88
C GLY A 19 -10.15 10.69 -9.42
N LYS A 20 -9.65 9.57 -8.88
CA LYS A 20 -8.25 9.41 -8.48
C LYS A 20 -7.52 8.48 -9.43
N PRO A 21 -6.32 8.85 -9.93
CA PRO A 21 -5.47 7.92 -10.68
C PRO A 21 -5.19 6.69 -9.83
N CYS A 22 -5.42 5.51 -10.39
CA CYS A 22 -5.15 4.26 -9.71
C CYS A 22 -4.41 3.31 -10.65
N GLN A 23 -3.34 2.71 -10.15
CA GLN A 23 -2.66 1.62 -10.83
C GLN A 23 -2.83 0.32 -10.08
N VAL A 24 -3.08 -0.74 -10.84
CA VAL A 24 -3.12 -2.11 -10.35
C VAL A 24 -1.98 -2.88 -11.01
N LEU A 25 -1.04 -3.34 -10.21
CA LEU A 25 0.06 -4.17 -10.71
C LEU A 25 -0.42 -5.61 -10.81
N THR A 26 -0.40 -6.14 -12.02
CA THR A 26 -0.93 -7.46 -12.36
C THR A 26 -0.12 -8.11 -13.47
N ARG A 27 -0.05 -9.44 -13.47
CA ARG A 27 0.54 -10.21 -14.58
C ARG A 27 -0.37 -10.28 -15.80
N ASN A 28 -1.65 -9.94 -15.66
CA ASN A 28 -2.64 -9.95 -16.74
C ASN A 28 -3.29 -8.56 -16.91
N PRO A 29 -2.64 -7.63 -17.66
CA PRO A 29 -3.11 -6.26 -17.81
C PRO A 29 -4.21 -6.08 -18.86
N GLN A 30 -4.66 -7.15 -19.55
CA GLN A 30 -5.59 -7.07 -20.68
C GLN A 30 -7.06 -7.13 -20.30
N GLU A 31 -7.37 -7.23 -19.02
CA GLU A 31 -8.75 -7.24 -18.56
C GLU A 31 -9.37 -5.85 -18.51
N SER A 32 -10.70 -5.81 -18.57
CA SER A 32 -11.44 -4.57 -18.38
C SER A 32 -11.26 -4.02 -16.95
N ALA A 33 -10.88 -2.77 -16.85
CA ALA A 33 -10.68 -2.06 -15.59
C ALA A 33 -11.87 -1.15 -15.26
N ALA A 34 -12.00 -0.76 -13.98
CA ALA A 34 -12.87 0.31 -13.57
C ALA A 34 -12.39 1.65 -14.16
N GLU A 35 -13.27 2.64 -14.26
CA GLU A 35 -12.91 3.97 -14.74
C GLU A 35 -11.80 4.59 -13.89
N GLY A 36 -10.77 5.14 -14.53
CA GLY A 36 -9.60 5.73 -13.88
C GLY A 36 -8.57 4.73 -13.37
N VAL A 37 -8.75 3.45 -13.62
CA VAL A 37 -7.82 2.39 -13.22
C VAL A 37 -7.01 1.90 -14.41
N GLU A 38 -5.69 1.88 -14.26
CA GLU A 38 -4.76 1.27 -15.21
C GLU A 38 -4.28 -0.09 -14.66
N LEU A 39 -4.51 -1.16 -15.41
CA LEU A 39 -3.90 -2.47 -15.13
C LEU A 39 -2.55 -2.53 -15.84
N ARG A 40 -1.48 -2.83 -15.09
CA ARG A 40 -0.10 -2.83 -15.65
C ARG A 40 0.72 -4.01 -15.17
N HIS A 41 1.48 -4.56 -16.10
CA HIS A 41 2.53 -5.55 -15.79
C HIS A 41 3.89 -4.85 -15.78
N VAL A 42 4.19 -4.20 -14.69
CA VAL A 42 5.42 -3.40 -14.48
C VAL A 42 5.93 -3.59 -13.06
N THR A 43 7.16 -3.17 -12.82
CA THR A 43 7.72 -3.13 -11.47
C THR A 43 7.05 -2.04 -10.61
N PRO A 44 7.10 -2.13 -9.28
CA PRO A 44 6.63 -1.06 -8.42
C PRO A 44 7.28 0.30 -8.72
N GLN A 45 8.58 0.32 -9.02
CA GLN A 45 9.30 1.55 -9.38
C GLN A 45 8.71 2.20 -10.64
N GLU A 46 8.48 1.42 -11.68
CA GLU A 46 7.88 1.92 -12.93
C GLU A 46 6.46 2.43 -12.72
N GLY A 47 5.69 1.74 -11.88
CA GLY A 47 4.34 2.17 -11.49
C GLY A 47 4.35 3.51 -10.78
N LEU A 48 5.24 3.70 -9.82
CA LEU A 48 5.41 4.97 -9.10
C LEU A 48 5.88 6.09 -10.01
N ALA A 49 6.85 5.83 -10.90
CA ALA A 49 7.32 6.80 -11.88
C ALA A 49 6.18 7.30 -12.76
N ARG A 50 5.34 6.40 -13.25
CA ARG A 50 4.16 6.75 -14.07
C ARG A 50 3.17 7.64 -13.34
N LEU A 51 2.87 7.34 -12.07
CA LEU A 51 2.00 8.19 -11.25
C LEU A 51 2.63 9.57 -10.99
N GLY A 52 3.95 9.62 -10.78
CA GLY A 52 4.69 10.87 -10.66
C GLY A 52 4.61 11.73 -11.91
N GLU A 53 4.72 11.15 -13.11
CA GLU A 53 4.55 11.84 -14.39
C GLU A 53 3.12 12.40 -14.55
N GLN A 54 2.12 11.76 -13.96
CA GLN A 54 0.75 12.25 -13.91
C GLN A 54 0.53 13.36 -12.85
N GLY A 55 1.58 13.78 -12.15
CA GLY A 55 1.54 14.84 -11.14
C GLY A 55 1.18 14.37 -9.73
N CYS A 56 1.13 13.05 -9.49
CA CYS A 56 0.86 12.51 -8.16
C CYS A 56 2.06 12.73 -7.23
N ARG A 57 1.87 13.48 -6.14
CA ARG A 57 2.89 13.77 -5.13
C ARG A 57 2.79 12.87 -3.90
N ARG A 58 1.59 12.44 -3.57
CA ARG A 58 1.30 11.48 -2.49
C ARG A 58 0.60 10.28 -3.10
N ILE A 59 1.21 9.13 -2.93
CA ILE A 59 0.73 7.87 -3.49
C ILE A 59 0.44 6.91 -2.35
N TRP A 60 -0.79 6.44 -2.29
CA TRP A 60 -1.21 5.48 -1.30
C TRP A 60 -1.08 4.05 -1.83
N LEU A 61 -0.28 3.25 -1.15
CA LEU A 61 -0.19 1.81 -1.38
C LEU A 61 -1.31 1.12 -0.57
N ALA A 62 -2.38 0.76 -1.26
CA ALA A 62 -3.56 0.15 -0.65
C ALA A 62 -3.40 -1.34 -0.30
N GLY A 63 -2.26 -1.94 -0.61
CA GLY A 63 -1.99 -3.36 -0.37
C GLY A 63 -1.89 -4.15 -1.68
N GLY A 64 -1.74 -5.52 -1.71
CA GLY A 64 -1.64 -6.37 -0.52
C GLY A 64 -0.23 -6.54 0.03
N GLY A 65 -0.10 -7.51 0.91
CA GLY A 65 1.14 -7.76 1.64
C GLY A 65 2.33 -8.13 0.76
N SER A 66 2.13 -8.82 -0.35
CA SER A 66 3.19 -9.16 -1.31
C SER A 66 3.73 -7.92 -2.01
N LEU A 67 2.86 -7.03 -2.49
CA LEU A 67 3.28 -5.76 -3.09
C LEU A 67 3.92 -4.85 -2.05
N ALA A 68 3.39 -4.78 -0.84
CA ALA A 68 3.97 -4.01 0.25
C ALA A 68 5.37 -4.50 0.62
N GLY A 69 5.58 -5.82 0.68
CA GLY A 69 6.89 -6.43 0.88
C GLY A 69 7.89 -6.09 -0.24
N SER A 70 7.44 -6.13 -1.50
CA SER A 70 8.26 -5.74 -2.65
C SER A 70 8.66 -4.27 -2.62
N CYS A 71 7.72 -3.38 -2.28
CA CYS A 71 8.00 -1.95 -2.12
C CYS A 71 8.97 -1.69 -0.97
N LEU A 72 8.81 -2.39 0.15
CA LEU A 72 9.71 -2.28 1.30
C LEU A 72 11.14 -2.73 0.92
N ALA A 73 11.27 -3.87 0.24
CA ALA A 73 12.55 -4.40 -0.21
C ALA A 73 13.27 -3.44 -1.18
N ALA A 74 12.51 -2.78 -2.04
CA ALA A 74 13.02 -1.82 -3.03
C ALA A 74 13.25 -0.40 -2.46
N GLY A 75 12.98 -0.16 -1.17
CA GLY A 75 13.15 1.15 -0.56
C GLY A 75 12.17 2.22 -1.07
N LEU A 76 10.98 1.81 -1.47
CA LEU A 76 9.98 2.69 -2.07
C LEU A 76 8.92 3.21 -1.09
N LEU A 77 8.98 2.81 0.16
CA LEU A 77 8.04 3.25 1.19
C LEU A 77 8.65 4.37 2.03
N ASP A 78 7.98 5.50 2.08
CA ASP A 78 8.38 6.64 2.92
C ASP A 78 7.69 6.60 4.29
N GLU A 79 6.41 6.24 4.30
CA GLU A 79 5.61 6.17 5.53
C GLU A 79 4.77 4.89 5.57
N VAL A 80 4.51 4.43 6.79
CA VAL A 80 3.59 3.32 7.07
C VAL A 80 2.54 3.80 8.07
N ILE A 81 1.28 3.60 7.74
CA ILE A 81 0.15 3.85 8.64
C ILE A 81 -0.46 2.51 9.01
N VAL A 82 -0.47 2.19 10.29
CA VAL A 82 -0.98 0.91 10.81
C VAL A 82 -2.10 1.18 11.80
N SER A 83 -3.20 0.47 11.64
CA SER A 83 -4.29 0.47 12.61
C SER A 83 -4.32 -0.89 13.32
N VAL A 84 -4.17 -0.87 14.62
CA VAL A 84 -4.30 -2.06 15.47
C VAL A 84 -5.74 -2.14 15.96
N ILE A 85 -6.40 -3.19 15.51
CA ILE A 85 -7.79 -3.47 15.89
C ILE A 85 -7.79 -4.26 17.20
N PRO A 86 -8.66 -3.95 18.18
CA PRO A 86 -8.69 -4.62 19.47
C PRO A 86 -9.33 -6.00 19.40
N GLN A 87 -8.72 -6.89 18.62
CA GLN A 87 -9.20 -8.25 18.40
C GLN A 87 -8.02 -9.21 18.21
N LEU A 88 -8.05 -10.36 18.87
CA LEU A 88 -7.09 -11.44 18.68
C LEU A 88 -7.64 -12.42 17.64
N LEU A 89 -6.91 -12.60 16.55
CA LEU A 89 -7.36 -13.47 15.45
C LEU A 89 -6.86 -14.92 15.58
N GLY A 90 -5.80 -15.16 16.34
CA GLY A 90 -5.13 -16.46 16.42
C GLY A 90 -4.26 -16.79 15.22
N ALA A 91 -4.63 -16.34 14.02
CA ALA A 91 -3.84 -16.45 12.78
C ALA A 91 -4.23 -15.33 11.83
N GLY A 92 -3.40 -15.05 10.82
CA GLY A 92 -3.67 -13.96 9.89
C GLY A 92 -2.72 -13.93 8.70
N ILE A 93 -2.89 -12.90 7.87
CA ILE A 93 -2.06 -12.63 6.71
C ILE A 93 -0.98 -11.63 7.11
N PRO A 94 0.31 -11.84 6.77
CA PRO A 94 1.36 -10.87 7.05
C PRO A 94 1.08 -9.52 6.39
N LEU A 95 1.30 -8.43 7.12
CA LEU A 95 1.17 -7.07 6.59
C LEU A 95 2.18 -6.81 5.47
N PHE A 96 3.40 -7.32 5.65
CA PHE A 96 4.46 -7.34 4.65
C PHE A 96 4.89 -8.79 4.41
N ALA A 97 4.62 -9.32 3.23
CA ALA A 97 5.07 -10.64 2.84
C ALA A 97 6.45 -10.53 2.17
N GLY A 98 7.48 -10.93 2.87
CA GLY A 98 8.87 -10.72 2.46
C GLY A 98 9.34 -9.29 2.74
N GLY A 99 10.42 -8.88 2.06
CA GLY A 99 11.02 -7.58 2.27
C GLY A 99 12.27 -7.66 3.15
N ARG A 100 12.75 -6.51 3.55
CA ARG A 100 13.92 -6.36 4.42
C ARG A 100 13.52 -5.70 5.72
N GLU A 101 14.27 -5.96 6.77
CA GLU A 101 14.15 -5.21 8.00
C GLU A 101 14.39 -3.72 7.75
N ARG A 102 13.56 -2.88 8.34
CA ARG A 102 13.68 -1.42 8.31
C ARG A 102 13.35 -0.86 9.67
N ARG A 103 14.08 0.15 10.06
CA ARG A 103 13.74 0.94 11.23
C ARG A 103 12.59 1.87 10.93
N LEU A 104 11.76 2.10 11.92
CA LEU A 104 10.64 3.01 11.85
C LEU A 104 10.76 4.08 12.95
N GLN A 105 10.47 5.31 12.60
CA GLN A 105 10.33 6.41 13.55
C GLN A 105 8.86 6.77 13.72
N LEU A 106 8.36 6.71 14.93
CA LEU A 106 6.99 7.11 15.23
C LEU A 106 6.81 8.60 14.98
N LEU A 107 5.86 8.96 14.12
CA LEU A 107 5.49 10.34 13.83
C LEU A 107 4.24 10.75 14.59
N GLU A 108 3.27 9.86 14.69
CA GLU A 108 1.96 10.16 15.26
C GLU A 108 1.28 8.88 15.74
N GLN A 109 0.51 9.00 16.79
CA GLN A 109 -0.36 7.94 17.27
C GLN A 109 -1.70 8.51 17.71
N HIS A 110 -2.77 7.74 17.54
CA HIS A 110 -4.10 8.11 18.01
C HIS A 110 -4.88 6.88 18.47
N GLY A 111 -5.42 6.95 19.68
CA GLY A 111 -6.36 5.96 20.21
C GLY A 111 -7.79 6.45 20.04
N TYR A 112 -8.65 5.59 19.50
CA TYR A 112 -10.07 5.85 19.31
C TYR A 112 -10.91 5.22 20.41
N ASN A 113 -12.09 5.76 20.67
CA ASN A 113 -13.03 5.18 21.64
C ASN A 113 -13.47 3.76 21.33
N SER A 114 -13.37 3.35 20.06
CA SER A 114 -13.58 1.96 19.61
C SER A 114 -12.52 0.97 20.10
N GLY A 115 -11.40 1.47 20.66
CA GLY A 115 -10.24 0.67 21.03
C GLY A 115 -9.20 0.52 19.92
N ILE A 116 -9.47 1.03 18.70
CA ILE A 116 -8.48 1.07 17.63
C ILE A 116 -7.36 2.04 17.98
N VAL A 117 -6.12 1.64 17.74
CA VAL A 117 -4.94 2.52 17.80
C VAL A 117 -4.35 2.64 16.41
N GLN A 118 -4.26 3.85 15.90
CA GLN A 118 -3.61 4.12 14.62
C GLN A 118 -2.25 4.76 14.86
N MET A 119 -1.23 4.27 14.17
CA MET A 119 0.15 4.76 14.25
C MET A 119 0.65 5.11 12.87
N ARG A 120 1.34 6.23 12.75
CA ARG A 120 2.04 6.65 11.53
C ARG A 120 3.53 6.68 11.80
N TYR A 121 4.27 5.98 10.98
CA TYR A 121 5.73 5.87 11.06
C TYR A 121 6.39 6.37 9.79
N GLN A 122 7.54 6.99 9.95
CA GLN A 122 8.48 7.19 8.86
C GLN A 122 9.36 5.95 8.72
N VAL A 123 9.59 5.50 7.49
CA VAL A 123 10.56 4.45 7.19
C VAL A 123 11.95 5.09 7.11
N ILE A 124 12.88 4.61 7.93
CA ILE A 124 14.24 5.14 7.95
C ILE A 124 15.07 4.47 6.84
N ALA A 125 15.78 5.26 6.06
CA ALA A 125 16.70 4.75 5.05
C ALA A 125 17.87 3.98 5.69
N GLU A 126 18.45 3.02 4.96
CA GLU A 126 19.53 2.18 5.50
C GLU A 126 20.78 2.97 5.88
N ASP A 127 21.04 4.08 5.21
CA ASP A 127 22.25 4.91 5.37
C ASP A 127 22.04 6.13 6.28
N ASP A 128 20.91 6.22 6.99
CA ASP A 128 20.64 7.35 7.88
C ASP A 128 21.25 7.09 9.26
N PRO A 129 22.37 7.76 9.63
CA PRO A 129 22.97 7.60 10.95
C PRO A 129 22.04 8.19 12.01
N GLN A 130 21.73 7.39 13.01
CA GLN A 130 20.99 7.85 14.19
C GLN A 130 21.93 8.42 15.23
#